data_15cb55b345110fa371ebf798936aca83
#
_entry.id   15cb55b345110fa371ebf798936aca83
#
_cell.length_a   1.000
_cell.length_b   1.000
_cell.length_c   1.000
_cell.angle_alpha   90.00
_cell.angle_beta   90.00
_cell.angle_gamma   90.00
#
_symmetry.space_group_name_H-M   'P 1'
#
loop_
_entity.id
_entity.type
_entity.pdbx_description
1 polymer ?
#
loop_
_entity_poly.entity_id
_entity_poly.type
_entity_poly.pdbx_seq_one_letter_code
_entity_poly.pdbx_strand_id
1 'polypeptide(L)'
;MIRSPSDVPVRPDTAAGAVRPPRRWLPTGLVALVMSVTVLGGFVVAGTLPAPDVSPIALGGVLTIRPLPGWEVVRRESATVPSPSGTVISGEFAQLTRGSGALDLLALPGVGGTALELADLYAAEVLTSQLERISVSELVERIVLRNGREAVRFSYIGSEPRTGAAIEGSVTVVVAPSGNGAVFDGWAFQGQLQLIGGELVAMIESAEVA
;
A
#
# COMPACT_ATOMS: atom_id res chain seq x y z
N MET A 1 -91.96 -36.03 3.08
CA MET A 1 -92.35 -34.69 3.48
C MET A 1 -91.21 -34.09 4.28
N ILE A 2 -90.32 -33.33 3.63
CA ILE A 2 -89.23 -32.63 4.32
C ILE A 2 -89.23 -31.21 3.77
N ARG A 3 -89.49 -30.25 4.66
CA ARG A 3 -89.54 -28.79 4.37
C ARG A 3 -88.18 -28.25 4.14
N SER A 4 -88.00 -27.48 3.07
CA SER A 4 -86.88 -26.56 2.87
C SER A 4 -86.90 -25.39 3.86
N PRO A 5 -85.73 -24.93 4.39
CA PRO A 5 -85.61 -23.70 5.11
C PRO A 5 -85.17 -22.56 4.20
N SER A 6 -85.95 -21.58 4.17
CA SER A 6 -85.81 -20.11 4.12
C SER A 6 -84.50 -19.50 3.53
N ASP A 7 -84.76 -18.73 2.48
CA ASP A 7 -83.94 -17.64 1.96
C ASP A 7 -83.66 -16.57 3.04
N VAL A 8 -82.40 -16.32 3.30
CA VAL A 8 -81.98 -15.15 4.06
C VAL A 8 -81.37 -14.16 3.07
N PRO A 9 -81.85 -12.93 2.98
CA PRO A 9 -81.25 -11.96 2.08
C PRO A 9 -79.94 -11.48 2.63
N VAL A 10 -78.85 -11.68 1.86
CA VAL A 10 -77.53 -11.09 2.09
C VAL A 10 -77.58 -9.61 1.76
N ARG A 11 -77.41 -8.77 2.77
CA ARG A 11 -77.15 -7.33 2.60
C ARG A 11 -75.74 -7.15 2.05
N PRO A 12 -75.54 -6.28 1.06
CA PRO A 12 -74.20 -5.87 0.66
C PRO A 12 -73.73 -4.82 1.68
N ASP A 13 -72.83 -5.22 2.53
CA ASP A 13 -72.14 -4.31 3.43
C ASP A 13 -71.06 -3.53 2.69
N THR A 14 -71.34 -2.28 2.62
CA THR A 14 -70.50 -1.13 2.94
C THR A 14 -69.09 -1.08 2.38
N ALA A 15 -68.93 -0.08 1.56
CA ALA A 15 -67.68 0.57 1.17
C ALA A 15 -66.49 0.35 2.12
N ALA A 16 -65.56 -0.43 1.65
CA ALA A 16 -64.22 -0.48 2.21
C ALA A 16 -63.59 0.91 2.06
N GLY A 17 -63.57 1.65 3.16
CA GLY A 17 -62.83 2.90 3.26
C GLY A 17 -61.36 2.66 2.84
N ALA A 18 -60.93 3.35 1.80
CA ALA A 18 -59.55 3.33 1.35
C ALA A 18 -58.65 3.81 2.49
N VAL A 19 -58.04 2.85 3.18
CA VAL A 19 -56.99 3.11 4.16
C VAL A 19 -55.79 3.66 3.38
N ARG A 20 -55.62 4.97 3.42
CA ARG A 20 -54.40 5.60 2.88
C ARG A 20 -53.21 5.04 3.65
N PRO A 21 -52.20 4.43 2.96
CA PRO A 21 -51.01 3.94 3.64
C PRO A 21 -50.33 5.10 4.35
N PRO A 22 -49.87 4.90 5.57
CA PRO A 22 -49.15 5.94 6.32
C PRO A 22 -47.95 6.38 5.52
N ARG A 23 -47.78 7.68 5.39
CA ARG A 23 -46.71 8.36 4.63
C ARG A 23 -45.37 8.17 5.31
N ARG A 24 -44.90 6.90 5.44
CA ARG A 24 -43.66 6.50 6.08
C ARG A 24 -42.39 6.75 5.23
N TRP A 25 -42.54 7.26 4.03
CA TRP A 25 -41.47 7.50 3.08
C TRP A 25 -40.69 8.80 3.31
N LEU A 26 -41.30 9.75 4.04
CA LEU A 26 -40.64 11.04 4.33
C LEU A 26 -39.35 10.92 5.13
N PRO A 27 -39.22 10.11 6.21
CA PRO A 27 -37.98 10.00 6.94
C PRO A 27 -36.89 9.28 6.13
N THR A 28 -37.29 8.24 5.35
CA THR A 28 -36.33 7.51 4.51
C THR A 28 -35.78 8.38 3.38
N GLY A 29 -36.63 9.18 2.74
CA GLY A 29 -36.19 10.11 1.71
C GLY A 29 -35.25 11.21 2.25
N LEU A 30 -35.54 11.71 3.46
CA LEU A 30 -34.69 12.71 4.11
C LEU A 30 -33.29 12.14 4.44
N VAL A 31 -33.25 10.93 4.99
CA VAL A 31 -31.93 10.25 5.29
C VAL A 31 -31.15 10.01 4.02
N ALA A 32 -31.80 9.52 2.96
CA ALA A 32 -31.13 9.31 1.67
C ALA A 32 -30.58 10.64 1.08
N LEU A 33 -31.34 11.72 1.18
CA LEU A 33 -30.91 13.05 0.72
C LEU A 33 -29.70 13.55 1.54
N VAL A 34 -29.75 13.45 2.86
CA VAL A 34 -28.65 13.86 3.73
C VAL A 34 -27.39 13.05 3.44
N MET A 35 -27.49 11.73 3.32
CA MET A 35 -26.35 10.88 2.93
C MET A 35 -25.79 11.27 1.56
N SER A 36 -26.64 11.49 0.57
CA SER A 36 -26.20 11.88 -0.77
C SER A 36 -25.48 13.23 -0.77
N VAL A 37 -26.00 14.21 -0.04
CA VAL A 37 -25.37 15.54 0.10
C VAL A 37 -24.04 15.45 0.84
N THR A 38 -23.95 14.60 1.87
CA THR A 38 -22.70 14.41 2.62
C THR A 38 -21.64 13.74 1.77
N VAL A 39 -22.01 12.70 1.01
CA VAL A 39 -21.08 11.99 0.11
C VAL A 39 -20.63 12.90 -1.03
N LEU A 40 -21.55 13.56 -1.72
CA LEU A 40 -21.22 14.49 -2.81
C LEU A 40 -20.43 15.71 -2.31
N GLY A 41 -20.82 16.27 -1.15
CA GLY A 41 -20.08 17.35 -0.51
C GLY A 41 -18.66 16.92 -0.13
N GLY A 42 -18.49 15.71 0.38
CA GLY A 42 -17.18 15.13 0.68
C GLY A 42 -16.29 15.01 -0.56
N PHE A 43 -16.85 14.55 -1.68
CA PHE A 43 -16.10 14.47 -2.95
C PHE A 43 -15.71 15.86 -3.49
N VAL A 44 -16.60 16.85 -3.41
CA VAL A 44 -16.28 18.22 -3.85
C VAL A 44 -15.19 18.82 -2.97
N VAL A 45 -15.27 18.68 -1.65
CA VAL A 45 -14.24 19.17 -0.72
C VAL A 45 -12.91 18.46 -0.94
N ALA A 46 -12.92 17.13 -1.11
CA ALA A 46 -11.71 16.36 -1.41
C ALA A 46 -11.07 16.78 -2.74
N GLY A 47 -11.87 17.13 -3.76
CA GLY A 47 -11.38 17.60 -5.06
C GLY A 47 -10.88 19.05 -5.07
N THR A 48 -11.24 19.86 -4.06
CA THR A 48 -10.78 21.25 -3.92
C THR A 48 -9.61 21.42 -2.97
N LEU A 49 -9.30 20.40 -2.16
CA LEU A 49 -8.09 20.44 -1.35
C LEU A 49 -6.88 20.36 -2.29
N PRO A 50 -5.91 21.30 -2.18
CA PRO A 50 -4.66 21.16 -2.91
C PRO A 50 -4.07 19.79 -2.57
N ALA A 51 -3.61 19.07 -3.59
CA ALA A 51 -2.86 17.84 -3.37
C ALA A 51 -1.76 18.15 -2.35
N PRO A 52 -1.59 17.35 -1.29
CA PRO A 52 -0.51 17.58 -0.33
C PRO A 52 0.78 17.68 -1.12
N ASP A 53 1.49 18.80 -0.93
CA ASP A 53 2.76 19.07 -1.58
C ASP A 53 3.80 18.12 -0.96
N VAL A 54 3.90 16.93 -1.56
CA VAL A 54 4.82 15.91 -1.07
C VAL A 54 6.18 16.20 -1.68
N SER A 55 7.01 16.90 -0.93
CA SER A 55 8.37 17.24 -1.36
C SER A 55 9.18 15.97 -1.61
N PRO A 56 9.98 15.93 -2.69
CA PRO A 56 10.89 14.83 -2.94
C PRO A 56 11.86 14.64 -1.78
N ILE A 57 12.17 13.40 -1.47
CA ILE A 57 13.19 13.01 -0.49
C ILE A 57 14.47 12.72 -1.25
N ALA A 58 15.54 13.45 -0.92
CA ALA A 58 16.87 13.19 -1.44
C ALA A 58 17.73 12.52 -0.36
N LEU A 59 18.43 11.45 -0.73
CA LEU A 59 19.31 10.67 0.13
C LEU A 59 20.71 10.65 -0.48
N GLY A 60 21.68 11.26 0.22
CA GLY A 60 23.11 11.22 -0.09
C GLY A 60 23.51 11.73 -1.48
N GLY A 61 22.64 12.46 -2.17
CA GLY A 61 22.87 12.82 -3.57
C GLY A 61 22.81 11.64 -4.55
N VAL A 62 22.49 10.46 -4.06
CA VAL A 62 22.41 9.19 -4.81
C VAL A 62 20.99 8.87 -5.24
N LEU A 63 20.03 9.06 -4.35
CA LEU A 63 18.65 8.68 -4.56
C LEU A 63 17.72 9.87 -4.32
N THR A 64 16.81 10.11 -5.24
CA THR A 64 15.67 11.01 -5.04
C THR A 64 14.38 10.24 -5.30
N ILE A 65 13.42 10.30 -4.38
CA ILE A 65 12.13 9.63 -4.48
C ILE A 65 11.01 10.59 -4.10
N ARG A 66 9.84 10.44 -4.73
CA ARG A 66 8.62 11.16 -4.36
C ARG A 66 7.68 10.24 -3.58
N PRO A 67 7.52 10.47 -2.28
CA PRO A 67 6.52 9.75 -1.51
C PRO A 67 5.12 10.00 -2.05
N LEU A 68 4.23 9.03 -1.89
CA LEU A 68 2.80 9.25 -2.13
C LEU A 68 2.14 9.88 -0.91
N PRO A 69 0.99 10.56 -1.09
CA PRO A 69 0.23 11.14 0.02
C PRO A 69 -0.07 10.11 1.12
N GLY A 70 0.17 10.50 2.37
CA GLY A 70 -0.03 9.64 3.53
C GLY A 70 1.15 8.73 3.90
N TRP A 71 2.24 8.76 3.11
CA TRP A 71 3.51 8.17 3.50
C TRP A 71 4.36 9.20 4.23
N GLU A 72 4.88 8.83 5.39
CA GLU A 72 5.65 9.72 6.26
C GLU A 72 7.03 9.15 6.52
N VAL A 73 8.05 10.01 6.52
CA VAL A 73 9.41 9.63 6.91
C VAL A 73 9.46 9.54 8.43
N VAL A 74 9.68 8.33 8.95
CA VAL A 74 9.74 8.07 10.39
C VAL A 74 11.16 7.91 10.91
N ARG A 75 12.11 7.62 10.00
CA ARG A 75 13.51 7.43 10.35
C ARG A 75 14.41 7.88 9.20
N ARG A 76 15.52 8.52 9.52
CA ARG A 76 16.59 8.86 8.59
C ARG A 76 17.92 8.82 9.31
N GLU A 77 18.89 8.09 8.77
CA GLU A 77 20.19 7.91 9.39
C GLU A 77 21.26 7.52 8.37
N SER A 78 22.51 7.60 8.76
CA SER A 78 23.60 7.01 7.99
C SER A 78 23.60 5.50 8.19
N ALA A 79 23.79 4.77 7.09
CA ALA A 79 23.91 3.31 7.09
C ALA A 79 25.29 2.92 6.59
N THR A 80 25.80 1.82 7.14
CA THR A 80 27.07 1.25 6.71
C THR A 80 26.82 -0.20 6.32
N VAL A 81 27.11 -0.54 5.08
CA VAL A 81 26.88 -1.87 4.53
C VAL A 81 28.15 -2.38 3.81
N PRO A 82 28.39 -3.70 3.78
CA PRO A 82 29.39 -4.25 2.90
C PRO A 82 28.99 -4.03 1.43
N SER A 83 29.96 -3.90 0.55
CA SER A 83 29.72 -3.82 -0.90
C SER A 83 30.06 -5.15 -1.56
N PRO A 84 29.56 -5.41 -2.78
CA PRO A 84 29.96 -6.59 -3.56
C PRO A 84 31.45 -6.70 -3.82
N SER A 85 32.17 -5.59 -3.82
CA SER A 85 33.63 -5.57 -3.93
C SER A 85 34.38 -5.94 -2.64
N GLY A 86 33.65 -6.22 -1.54
CA GLY A 86 34.22 -6.55 -0.23
C GLY A 86 34.68 -5.34 0.59
N THR A 87 34.44 -4.12 0.11
CA THR A 87 34.65 -2.89 0.88
C THR A 87 33.43 -2.53 1.69
N VAL A 88 33.60 -1.73 2.73
CA VAL A 88 32.50 -1.18 3.50
C VAL A 88 32.17 0.21 2.94
N ILE A 89 30.93 0.43 2.58
CA ILE A 89 30.45 1.71 2.08
C ILE A 89 29.47 2.33 3.06
N SER A 90 29.55 3.66 3.18
CA SER A 90 28.61 4.45 3.96
C SER A 90 27.58 5.04 3.01
N GLY A 91 26.31 4.87 3.36
CA GLY A 91 25.19 5.39 2.61
C GLY A 91 24.21 6.11 3.53
N GLU A 92 23.07 6.48 2.98
CA GLU A 92 21.95 7.02 3.73
C GLU A 92 20.76 6.07 3.70
N PHE A 93 20.14 5.93 4.84
CA PHE A 93 18.90 5.16 5.04
C PHE A 93 17.75 6.09 5.37
N ALA A 94 16.57 5.79 4.84
CA ALA A 94 15.32 6.38 5.28
C ALA A 94 14.22 5.33 5.31
N GLN A 95 13.34 5.42 6.30
CA GLN A 95 12.15 4.59 6.39
C GLN A 95 10.91 5.46 6.24
N LEU A 96 10.05 5.07 5.33
CA LEU A 96 8.72 5.63 5.14
C LEU A 96 7.70 4.64 5.64
N THR A 97 6.64 5.12 6.29
CA THR A 97 5.55 4.27 6.76
C THR A 97 4.18 4.80 6.36
N ARG A 98 3.24 3.88 6.17
CA ARG A 98 1.82 4.17 6.02
C ARG A 98 0.99 3.03 6.59
N GLY A 99 0.25 3.31 7.66
CA GLY A 99 -0.52 2.27 8.36
C GLY A 99 0.40 1.16 8.88
N SER A 100 0.21 -0.07 8.39
CA SER A 100 1.04 -1.23 8.73
C SER A 100 2.13 -1.54 7.72
N GLY A 101 2.26 -0.73 6.67
CA GLY A 101 3.26 -0.90 5.64
C GLY A 101 4.45 0.05 5.80
N ALA A 102 5.59 -0.38 5.32
CA ALA A 102 6.81 0.41 5.31
C ALA A 102 7.54 0.29 3.97
N LEU A 103 8.34 1.30 3.67
CA LEU A 103 9.32 1.31 2.58
C LEU A 103 10.64 1.80 3.15
N ASP A 104 11.60 0.89 3.22
CA ASP A 104 12.96 1.17 3.61
C ASP A 104 13.77 1.52 2.36
N LEU A 105 14.45 2.64 2.42
CA LEU A 105 15.26 3.20 1.35
C LEU A 105 16.71 3.20 1.78
N LEU A 106 17.58 2.63 0.96
CA LEU A 106 19.02 2.66 1.20
C LEU A 106 19.73 3.19 -0.05
N ALA A 107 20.41 4.32 0.09
CA ALA A 107 21.15 4.98 -0.96
C ALA A 107 22.66 4.79 -0.74
N LEU A 108 23.34 4.17 -1.69
CA LEU A 108 24.72 3.71 -1.58
C LEU A 108 25.58 4.32 -2.68
N PRO A 109 26.54 5.19 -2.36
CA PRO A 109 27.49 5.68 -3.34
C PRO A 109 28.53 4.62 -3.68
N GLY A 110 28.87 4.46 -4.96
CA GLY A 110 30.02 3.67 -5.38
C GLY A 110 29.97 2.19 -4.99
N VAL A 111 28.85 1.50 -5.27
CA VAL A 111 28.61 0.09 -4.89
C VAL A 111 29.69 -0.85 -5.46
N GLY A 112 30.19 -0.58 -6.67
CA GLY A 112 31.26 -1.38 -7.30
C GLY A 112 30.85 -2.80 -7.71
N GLY A 113 29.56 -3.00 -8.06
CA GLY A 113 29.02 -4.29 -8.49
C GLY A 113 27.73 -4.13 -9.29
N THR A 114 27.06 -5.24 -9.54
CA THR A 114 25.77 -5.31 -10.24
C THR A 114 24.59 -5.22 -9.27
N ALA A 115 23.39 -4.94 -9.80
CA ALA A 115 22.18 -4.96 -9.01
C ALA A 115 21.89 -6.35 -8.40
N LEU A 116 22.26 -7.42 -9.11
CA LEU A 116 22.09 -8.79 -8.60
C LEU A 116 23.02 -9.06 -7.41
N GLU A 117 24.30 -8.73 -7.53
CA GLU A 117 25.28 -8.90 -6.43
C GLU A 117 24.90 -8.09 -5.20
N LEU A 118 24.39 -6.87 -5.39
CA LEU A 118 23.88 -6.06 -4.28
C LEU A 118 22.60 -6.65 -3.67
N ALA A 119 21.72 -7.23 -4.47
CA ALA A 119 20.51 -7.91 -4.00
C ALA A 119 20.86 -9.14 -3.14
N ASP A 120 21.80 -9.97 -3.61
CA ASP A 120 22.26 -11.15 -2.88
C ASP A 120 22.89 -10.75 -1.54
N LEU A 121 23.72 -9.70 -1.55
CA LEU A 121 24.35 -9.17 -0.36
C LEU A 121 23.33 -8.61 0.64
N TYR A 122 22.35 -7.84 0.15
CA TYR A 122 21.27 -7.31 0.98
C TYR A 122 20.46 -8.42 1.64
N ALA A 123 20.12 -9.45 0.89
CA ALA A 123 19.42 -10.62 1.43
C ALA A 123 20.25 -11.36 2.49
N ALA A 124 21.53 -11.58 2.23
CA ALA A 124 22.41 -12.36 3.11
C ALA A 124 22.79 -11.62 4.39
N GLU A 125 23.05 -10.32 4.31
CA GLU A 125 23.63 -9.56 5.43
C GLU A 125 22.60 -8.69 6.15
N VAL A 126 21.74 -7.99 5.40
CA VAL A 126 20.80 -7.04 5.99
C VAL A 126 19.53 -7.73 6.47
N LEU A 127 18.85 -8.45 5.58
CA LEU A 127 17.59 -9.12 5.95
C LEU A 127 17.80 -10.18 7.04
N THR A 128 18.86 -10.98 6.96
CA THR A 128 19.15 -12.00 8.00
C THR A 128 19.53 -11.40 9.34
N SER A 129 20.06 -10.17 9.38
CA SER A 129 20.36 -9.46 10.63
C SER A 129 19.10 -8.83 11.26
N GLN A 130 18.08 -8.53 10.47
CA GLN A 130 16.88 -7.83 10.89
C GLN A 130 15.71 -8.76 11.19
N LEU A 131 15.66 -9.93 10.54
CA LEU A 131 14.53 -10.85 10.61
C LEU A 131 14.96 -12.24 11.07
N GLU A 132 14.09 -12.89 11.80
CA GLU A 132 14.20 -14.31 12.12
C GLU A 132 13.39 -15.15 11.12
N ARG A 133 13.76 -16.45 10.99
CA ARG A 133 13.05 -17.42 10.13
C ARG A 133 12.81 -16.92 8.72
N ILE A 134 13.79 -16.21 8.18
CA ILE A 134 13.70 -15.66 6.85
C ILE A 134 13.71 -16.74 5.77
N SER A 135 12.84 -16.60 4.79
CA SER A 135 12.85 -17.35 3.54
C SER A 135 12.77 -16.37 2.39
N VAL A 136 13.80 -16.36 1.55
CA VAL A 136 13.89 -15.51 0.36
C VAL A 136 13.44 -16.33 -0.85
N SER A 137 12.70 -15.71 -1.77
CA SER A 137 12.30 -16.35 -3.02
C SER A 137 13.53 -16.71 -3.86
N GLU A 138 13.54 -17.93 -4.40
CA GLU A 138 14.56 -18.35 -5.38
C GLU A 138 14.42 -17.61 -6.72
N LEU A 139 13.22 -17.06 -6.99
CA LEU A 139 12.94 -16.30 -8.19
C LEU A 139 13.38 -14.85 -8.01
N VAL A 140 14.45 -14.49 -8.69
CA VAL A 140 14.89 -13.10 -8.85
C VAL A 140 14.44 -12.59 -10.21
N GLU A 141 13.56 -11.59 -10.21
CA GLU A 141 13.04 -10.99 -11.43
C GLU A 141 13.95 -9.85 -11.90
N ARG A 142 14.28 -9.84 -13.19
CA ARG A 142 14.86 -8.66 -13.84
C ARG A 142 13.73 -7.81 -14.38
N ILE A 143 13.68 -6.55 -13.95
CA ILE A 143 12.65 -5.59 -14.35
C ILE A 143 13.31 -4.34 -14.94
N VAL A 144 12.52 -3.60 -15.70
CA VAL A 144 12.92 -2.27 -16.18
C VAL A 144 11.96 -1.25 -15.57
N LEU A 145 12.50 -0.30 -14.85
CA LEU A 145 11.73 0.81 -14.26
C LEU A 145 11.27 1.78 -15.35
N ARG A 146 10.29 2.62 -15.06
CA ARG A 146 9.77 3.62 -16.04
C ARG A 146 10.84 4.55 -16.58
N ASN A 147 11.85 4.86 -15.80
CA ASN A 147 13.00 5.66 -16.23
C ASN A 147 13.99 4.91 -17.15
N GLY A 148 13.67 3.67 -17.55
CA GLY A 148 14.49 2.82 -18.41
C GLY A 148 15.65 2.11 -17.68
N ARG A 149 15.78 2.24 -16.35
CA ARG A 149 16.84 1.57 -15.61
C ARG A 149 16.49 0.11 -15.36
N GLU A 150 17.49 -0.74 -15.55
CA GLU A 150 17.40 -2.15 -15.14
C GLU A 150 17.46 -2.24 -13.61
N ALA A 151 16.62 -3.12 -13.08
CA ALA A 151 16.56 -3.44 -11.66
C ALA A 151 16.38 -4.94 -11.47
N VAL A 152 16.69 -5.42 -10.28
CA VAL A 152 16.36 -6.77 -9.85
C VAL A 152 15.36 -6.69 -8.69
N ARG A 153 14.45 -7.67 -8.65
CA ARG A 153 13.43 -7.78 -7.60
C ARG A 153 13.38 -9.20 -7.08
N PHE A 154 13.23 -9.32 -5.78
CA PHE A 154 12.92 -10.59 -5.11
C PHE A 154 11.96 -10.34 -3.96
N SER A 155 11.31 -11.41 -3.49
CA SER A 155 10.39 -11.36 -2.35
C SER A 155 10.92 -12.18 -1.19
N TYR A 156 10.47 -11.88 0.01
CA TYR A 156 10.82 -12.64 1.20
C TYR A 156 9.65 -12.70 2.19
N ILE A 157 9.72 -13.67 3.08
CA ILE A 157 8.92 -13.77 4.29
C ILE A 157 9.85 -13.97 5.47
N GLY A 158 9.46 -13.48 6.63
CA GLY A 158 10.25 -13.63 7.85
C GLY A 158 9.41 -13.31 9.08
N SER A 159 10.04 -13.22 10.24
CA SER A 159 9.39 -12.77 11.45
C SER A 159 10.21 -11.69 12.15
N GLU A 160 9.51 -10.70 12.71
CA GLU A 160 10.13 -9.66 13.52
C GLU A 160 10.65 -10.26 14.83
N PRO A 161 11.93 -10.02 15.19
CA PRO A 161 12.55 -10.70 16.35
C PRO A 161 11.90 -10.42 17.69
N ARG A 162 11.34 -9.22 17.90
CA ARG A 162 10.78 -8.81 19.18
C ARG A 162 9.38 -9.37 19.44
N THR A 163 8.55 -9.38 18.42
CA THR A 163 7.12 -9.73 18.52
C THR A 163 6.82 -11.11 17.96
N GLY A 164 7.70 -11.67 17.12
CA GLY A 164 7.45 -12.86 16.34
C GLY A 164 6.41 -12.67 15.24
N ALA A 165 5.99 -11.42 14.98
CA ALA A 165 5.01 -11.11 13.93
C ALA A 165 5.55 -11.52 12.55
N ALA A 166 4.73 -12.21 11.78
CA ALA A 166 5.09 -12.61 10.43
C ALA A 166 5.07 -11.38 9.50
N ILE A 167 6.15 -11.21 8.73
CA ILE A 167 6.37 -10.13 7.79
C ILE A 167 6.53 -10.72 6.40
N GLU A 168 6.04 -10.02 5.40
CA GLU A 168 6.30 -10.26 3.98
C GLU A 168 6.84 -8.99 3.34
N GLY A 169 7.76 -9.14 2.41
CA GLY A 169 8.37 -8.00 1.75
C GLY A 169 8.80 -8.28 0.31
N SER A 170 9.09 -7.21 -0.39
CA SER A 170 9.64 -7.21 -1.74
C SER A 170 10.75 -6.17 -1.86
N VAL A 171 11.93 -6.65 -2.21
CA VAL A 171 13.11 -5.82 -2.39
C VAL A 171 13.30 -5.54 -3.87
N THR A 172 13.53 -4.28 -4.22
CA THR A 172 13.95 -3.85 -5.56
C THR A 172 15.30 -3.18 -5.45
N VAL A 173 16.26 -3.60 -6.28
CA VAL A 173 17.63 -3.09 -6.26
C VAL A 173 17.99 -2.53 -7.63
N VAL A 174 18.58 -1.35 -7.61
CA VAL A 174 19.07 -0.64 -8.80
C VAL A 174 20.53 -0.30 -8.60
N VAL A 175 21.35 -0.50 -9.63
CA VAL A 175 22.71 0.05 -9.71
C VAL A 175 22.79 0.91 -10.97
N ALA A 176 23.11 2.19 -10.79
CA ALA A 176 23.26 3.13 -11.88
C ALA A 176 24.59 2.97 -12.60
N PRO A 177 24.72 3.43 -13.85
CA PRO A 177 26.02 3.44 -14.57
C PRO A 177 27.12 4.23 -13.86
N SER A 178 26.75 5.19 -12.99
CA SER A 178 27.68 5.91 -12.12
C SER A 178 28.33 5.02 -11.05
N GLY A 179 27.83 3.80 -10.84
CA GLY A 179 28.20 2.91 -9.75
C GLY A 179 27.40 3.15 -8.46
N ASN A 180 26.48 4.12 -8.44
CA ASN A 180 25.63 4.33 -7.29
C ASN A 180 24.51 3.28 -7.24
N GLY A 181 24.19 2.79 -6.05
CA GLY A 181 23.14 1.80 -5.81
C GLY A 181 22.00 2.33 -4.97
N ALA A 182 20.82 1.79 -5.19
CA ALA A 182 19.67 2.01 -4.33
C ALA A 182 18.96 0.69 -4.06
N VAL A 183 18.56 0.50 -2.80
CA VAL A 183 17.74 -0.63 -2.37
C VAL A 183 16.41 -0.05 -1.86
N PHE A 184 15.32 -0.63 -2.34
CA PHE A 184 13.95 -0.33 -1.97
C PHE A 184 13.36 -1.59 -1.35
N ASP A 185 13.18 -1.62 -0.05
CA ASP A 185 12.59 -2.75 0.66
C ASP A 185 11.19 -2.37 1.15
N GLY A 186 10.19 -2.80 0.41
CA GLY A 186 8.78 -2.61 0.76
C GLY A 186 8.26 -3.80 1.53
N TRP A 187 7.78 -3.57 2.77
CA TRP A 187 7.32 -4.65 3.62
C TRP A 187 6.05 -4.31 4.41
N ALA A 188 5.34 -5.34 4.86
CA ALA A 188 4.16 -5.24 5.70
C ALA A 188 4.00 -6.51 6.53
N PHE A 189 3.05 -6.51 7.47
CA PHE A 189 2.62 -7.76 8.11
C PHE A 189 2.01 -8.71 7.08
N GLN A 190 2.22 -10.00 7.28
CA GLN A 190 1.79 -11.03 6.34
C GLN A 190 0.30 -10.89 5.94
N GLY A 191 0.04 -10.96 4.64
CA GLY A 191 -1.28 -10.76 4.03
C GLY A 191 -1.67 -9.30 3.79
N GLN A 192 -0.80 -8.33 4.12
CA GLN A 192 -1.08 -6.90 3.95
C GLN A 192 -0.25 -6.21 2.86
N LEU A 193 0.84 -6.83 2.42
CA LEU A 193 1.72 -6.24 1.39
C LEU A 193 0.96 -5.93 0.10
N GLN A 194 0.02 -6.79 -0.30
CA GLN A 194 -0.80 -6.57 -1.48
C GLN A 194 -1.66 -5.30 -1.42
N LEU A 195 -2.01 -4.82 -0.21
CA LEU A 195 -2.82 -3.60 -0.04
C LEU A 195 -2.02 -2.34 -0.37
N ILE A 196 -0.72 -2.37 -0.18
CA ILE A 196 0.19 -1.24 -0.44
C ILE A 196 1.07 -1.44 -1.66
N GLY A 197 1.07 -2.64 -2.25
CA GLY A 197 1.98 -3.01 -3.35
C GLY A 197 1.96 -2.06 -4.54
N GLY A 198 0.77 -1.60 -4.95
CA GLY A 198 0.64 -0.62 -6.03
C GLY A 198 1.27 0.73 -5.71
N GLU A 199 1.22 1.17 -4.45
CA GLU A 199 1.84 2.41 -3.99
C GLU A 199 3.36 2.28 -3.91
N LEU A 200 3.86 1.14 -3.39
CA LEU A 200 5.29 0.85 -3.37
C LEU A 200 5.88 0.88 -4.78
N VAL A 201 5.23 0.20 -5.73
CA VAL A 201 5.65 0.21 -7.14
C VAL A 201 5.66 1.64 -7.69
N ALA A 202 4.60 2.42 -7.47
CA ALA A 202 4.52 3.79 -7.98
C ALA A 202 5.62 4.69 -7.39
N MET A 203 5.95 4.55 -6.10
CA MET A 203 7.05 5.29 -5.48
C MET A 203 8.41 4.86 -6.04
N ILE A 204 8.66 3.55 -6.16
CA ILE A 204 9.92 3.02 -6.71
C ILE A 204 10.10 3.47 -8.17
N GLU A 205 9.05 3.45 -8.96
CA GLU A 205 9.10 3.92 -10.34
C GLU A 205 9.30 5.44 -10.49
N SER A 206 8.99 6.22 -9.44
CA SER A 206 9.27 7.66 -9.39
C SER A 206 10.71 7.97 -8.98
N ALA A 207 11.47 6.96 -8.56
CA ALA A 207 12.81 7.14 -8.01
C ALA A 207 13.84 7.42 -9.10
N GLU A 208 14.73 8.35 -8.80
CA GLU A 208 15.90 8.70 -9.61
C GLU A 208 17.16 8.30 -8.84
N VAL A 209 17.96 7.42 -9.44
CA VAL A 209 19.27 7.02 -8.91
C VAL A 209 20.34 7.69 -9.76
N ALA A 210 21.16 8.55 -9.15
CA ALA A 210 22.15 9.40 -9.84
C ALA A 210 23.35 8.59 -10.35
#